data_d0857269a345be6c54f00c3a26d449d3
#
_entry.id   d0857269a345be6c54f00c3a26d449d3
#
_cell.length_a   1.000
_cell.length_b   1.000
_cell.length_c   1.000
_cell.angle_alpha   90.00
_cell.angle_beta   90.00
_cell.angle_gamma   90.00
#
_symmetry.space_group_name_H-M   'P 1'
#
loop_
_entity.id
_entity.type
_entity.pdbx_description
1 polymer ?
#
loop_
_entity_poly.entity_id
_entity_poly.type
_entity_poly.pdbx_seq_one_letter_code
_entity_poly.pdbx_strand_id
1 'polypeptide(L)'
;MVEEIVKEINLFAAEREWNQFHTPKNIASSIIIESAELLECFQWQDPTISDVVEDIKLLESVEEEIADVMIYSLRLCSLLGRDPIEIMRAKLEKNAEKYPVSESKGSAKKYSDL
;
A
#
# COMPACT_ATOMS: atom_id res chain seq x y z
N MET A 1 11.99 5.21 12.49
CA MET A 1 11.04 4.08 12.34
C MET A 1 10.81 3.74 10.89
N VAL A 2 10.12 4.58 10.12
CA VAL A 2 9.95 4.31 8.67
C VAL A 2 11.29 4.37 7.96
N GLU A 3 12.16 5.27 8.35
CA GLU A 3 13.50 5.41 7.78
C GLU A 3 14.34 4.13 7.93
N GLU A 4 14.20 3.44 9.03
CA GLU A 4 14.92 2.19 9.29
C GLU A 4 14.49 1.09 8.34
N ILE A 5 13.19 0.89 8.18
CA ILE A 5 12.68 -0.15 7.27
C ILE A 5 13.00 0.18 5.81
N VAL A 6 12.99 1.47 5.44
CA VAL A 6 13.38 1.90 4.09
C VAL A 6 14.84 1.55 3.81
N LYS A 7 15.73 1.77 4.77
CA LYS A 7 17.13 1.36 4.65
C LYS A 7 17.29 -0.14 4.48
N GLU A 8 16.55 -0.92 5.25
CA GLU A 8 16.57 -2.38 5.15
C GLU A 8 16.07 -2.86 3.78
N ILE A 9 15.01 -2.25 3.27
CA ILE A 9 14.47 -2.54 1.92
C ILE A 9 15.51 -2.23 0.85
N ASN A 10 16.16 -1.07 0.95
CA ASN A 10 17.17 -0.65 -0.01
C ASN A 10 18.39 -1.57 0.01
N LEU A 11 18.83 -1.98 1.20
CA LEU A 11 19.93 -2.92 1.35
C LEU A 11 19.58 -4.29 0.77
N PHE A 12 18.39 -4.77 1.03
CA PHE A 12 17.86 -6.02 0.49
C PHE A 12 17.96 -6.05 -1.04
N ALA A 13 17.52 -4.96 -1.69
CA ALA A 13 17.58 -4.82 -3.14
C ALA A 13 19.03 -4.74 -3.65
N ALA A 14 19.87 -3.97 -2.96
CA ALA A 14 21.27 -3.77 -3.35
C ALA A 14 22.08 -5.08 -3.27
N GLU A 15 21.91 -5.84 -2.19
CA GLU A 15 22.62 -7.12 -1.99
C GLU A 15 22.31 -8.15 -3.09
N ARG A 16 21.12 -8.05 -3.67
CA ARG A 16 20.65 -8.94 -4.74
C ARG A 16 20.86 -8.35 -6.13
N GLU A 17 21.45 -7.17 -6.21
CA GLU A 17 21.66 -6.45 -7.46
C GLU A 17 20.35 -6.21 -8.23
N TRP A 18 19.26 -5.97 -7.50
CA TRP A 18 17.93 -5.74 -8.09
C TRP A 18 17.69 -4.30 -8.51
N ASN A 19 18.58 -3.38 -8.11
CA ASN A 19 18.46 -1.96 -8.48
C ASN A 19 18.34 -1.79 -10.00
N GLN A 20 19.02 -2.60 -10.78
CA GLN A 20 18.96 -2.56 -12.24
C GLN A 20 17.58 -2.88 -12.81
N PHE A 21 16.75 -3.60 -12.06
CA PHE A 21 15.39 -3.99 -12.47
C PHE A 21 14.31 -3.07 -11.91
N HIS A 22 14.64 -2.22 -10.94
CA HIS A 22 13.70 -1.38 -10.22
C HIS A 22 13.47 -0.05 -10.93
N THR A 23 12.88 -0.11 -12.13
CA THR A 23 12.39 1.09 -12.82
C THR A 23 11.03 1.48 -12.25
N PRO A 24 10.59 2.75 -12.41
CA PRO A 24 9.25 3.16 -11.95
C PRO A 24 8.14 2.26 -12.49
N LYS A 25 8.19 1.92 -13.76
CA LYS A 25 7.18 1.06 -14.38
C LYS A 25 7.19 -0.35 -13.77
N ASN A 26 8.37 -0.93 -13.57
CA ASN A 26 8.47 -2.28 -13.02
C ASN A 26 8.00 -2.35 -11.57
N ILE A 27 8.33 -1.34 -10.76
CA ILE A 27 7.85 -1.28 -9.37
C ILE A 27 6.35 -1.06 -9.33
N ALA A 28 5.81 -0.16 -10.15
CA ALA A 28 4.36 0.06 -10.24
C ALA A 28 3.63 -1.22 -10.64
N SER A 29 4.20 -1.98 -11.59
CA SER A 29 3.66 -3.29 -11.98
C SER A 29 3.65 -4.28 -10.81
N SER A 30 4.73 -4.31 -10.02
CA SER A 30 4.81 -5.17 -8.83
C SER A 30 3.76 -4.79 -7.79
N ILE A 31 3.52 -3.49 -7.58
CA ILE A 31 2.48 -3.03 -6.66
C ILE A 31 1.10 -3.55 -7.10
N ILE A 32 0.80 -3.50 -8.39
CA ILE A 32 -0.47 -4.00 -8.92
C ILE A 32 -0.57 -5.51 -8.75
N ILE A 33 0.49 -6.24 -9.04
CA ILE A 33 0.52 -7.70 -8.89
C ILE A 33 0.28 -8.10 -7.44
N GLU A 34 0.99 -7.47 -6.51
CA GLU A 34 0.82 -7.78 -5.08
C GLU A 34 -0.57 -7.35 -4.57
N SER A 35 -1.10 -6.25 -5.09
CA SER A 35 -2.48 -5.82 -4.78
C SER A 35 -3.51 -6.86 -5.27
N ALA A 36 -3.27 -7.45 -6.44
CA ALA A 36 -4.10 -8.53 -6.96
C ALA A 36 -4.00 -9.77 -6.08
N GLU A 37 -2.81 -10.12 -5.59
CA GLU A 37 -2.62 -11.25 -4.67
C GLU A 37 -3.34 -11.01 -3.33
N LEU A 38 -3.34 -9.77 -2.85
CA LEU A 38 -4.14 -9.40 -1.69
C LEU A 38 -5.63 -9.65 -1.94
N LEU A 39 -6.13 -9.24 -3.10
CA LEU A 39 -7.52 -9.47 -3.48
C LEU A 39 -7.83 -10.97 -3.59
N GLU A 40 -6.89 -11.77 -4.07
CA GLU A 40 -7.04 -13.23 -4.17
C GLU A 40 -7.35 -13.89 -2.83
N CYS A 41 -6.86 -13.33 -1.72
CA CYS A 41 -7.18 -13.83 -0.38
C CYS A 41 -8.69 -13.83 -0.11
N PHE A 42 -9.43 -12.97 -0.81
CA PHE A 42 -10.88 -12.79 -0.65
C PHE A 42 -11.68 -13.13 -1.91
N GLN A 43 -11.05 -13.79 -2.87
CA GLN A 43 -11.66 -14.03 -4.19
C GLN A 43 -13.04 -14.70 -4.12
N TRP A 44 -13.17 -15.66 -3.22
CA TRP A 44 -14.40 -16.48 -3.11
C TRP A 44 -15.15 -16.23 -1.79
N GLN A 45 -14.71 -15.27 -0.99
CA GLN A 45 -15.27 -15.00 0.33
C GLN A 45 -15.29 -13.49 0.56
N ASP A 46 -16.23 -13.06 1.37
CA ASP A 46 -16.32 -11.66 1.80
C ASP A 46 -16.38 -11.61 3.34
N PRO A 47 -15.25 -11.94 4.01
CA PRO A 47 -15.23 -12.00 5.47
C PRO A 47 -15.23 -10.60 6.10
N THR A 48 -15.76 -10.53 7.32
CA THR A 48 -15.64 -9.32 8.14
C THR A 48 -14.20 -9.18 8.64
N ILE A 49 -13.85 -8.02 9.15
CA ILE A 49 -12.54 -7.80 9.79
C ILE A 49 -12.33 -8.83 10.91
N SER A 50 -13.33 -9.05 11.74
CA SER A 50 -13.28 -10.02 12.83
C SER A 50 -13.01 -11.45 12.33
N ASP A 51 -13.67 -11.84 11.25
CA ASP A 51 -13.47 -13.17 10.63
C ASP A 51 -12.01 -13.35 10.17
N VAL A 52 -11.42 -12.32 9.56
CA VAL A 52 -10.02 -12.36 9.12
C VAL A 52 -9.07 -12.50 10.32
N VAL A 53 -9.28 -11.70 11.35
CA VAL A 53 -8.43 -11.70 12.57
C VAL A 53 -8.46 -13.05 13.26
N GLU A 54 -9.61 -13.73 13.27
CA GLU A 54 -9.78 -15.03 13.92
C GLU A 54 -9.25 -16.20 13.09
N ASP A 55 -9.12 -16.03 11.79
CA ASP A 55 -8.58 -17.05 10.88
C ASP A 55 -7.09 -16.84 10.70
N ILE A 56 -6.28 -17.58 11.47
CA ILE A 56 -4.81 -17.40 11.51
C ILE A 56 -4.17 -17.54 10.13
N LYS A 57 -4.58 -18.51 9.33
CA LYS A 57 -3.98 -18.74 8.00
C LYS A 57 -4.34 -17.63 7.03
N LEU A 58 -5.59 -17.18 7.05
CA LEU A 58 -6.04 -16.08 6.22
C LEU A 58 -5.33 -14.79 6.63
N LEU A 59 -5.24 -14.53 7.91
CA LEU A 59 -4.57 -13.33 8.44
C LEU A 59 -3.10 -13.29 8.01
N GLU A 60 -2.37 -14.39 8.12
CA GLU A 60 -0.97 -14.48 7.69
C GLU A 60 -0.83 -14.19 6.20
N SER A 61 -1.70 -14.76 5.36
CA SER A 61 -1.67 -14.51 3.92
C SER A 61 -1.94 -13.04 3.60
N VAL A 62 -2.93 -12.45 4.27
CA VAL A 62 -3.28 -11.03 4.08
C VAL A 62 -2.12 -10.13 4.51
N GLU A 63 -1.50 -10.43 5.66
CA GLU A 63 -0.36 -9.67 6.16
C GLU A 63 0.82 -9.70 5.19
N GLU A 64 1.14 -10.87 4.62
CA GLU A 64 2.21 -11.01 3.65
C GLU A 64 1.97 -10.14 2.41
N GLU A 65 0.75 -10.13 1.89
CA GLU A 65 0.43 -9.35 0.70
C GLU A 65 0.37 -7.85 0.98
N ILE A 66 -0.14 -7.45 2.13
CA ILE A 66 -0.07 -6.05 2.58
C ILE A 66 1.39 -5.61 2.67
N ALA A 67 2.24 -6.44 3.28
CA ALA A 67 3.66 -6.15 3.43
C ALA A 67 4.32 -5.94 2.06
N ASP A 68 4.06 -6.80 1.10
CA ASP A 68 4.64 -6.68 -0.24
C ASP A 68 4.20 -5.40 -0.96
N VAL A 69 2.93 -5.03 -0.86
CA VAL A 69 2.42 -3.76 -1.42
C VAL A 69 3.14 -2.57 -0.78
N MET A 70 3.29 -2.59 0.53
CA MET A 70 3.95 -1.51 1.28
C MET A 70 5.45 -1.44 0.95
N ILE A 71 6.12 -2.57 0.89
CA ILE A 71 7.55 -2.64 0.58
C ILE A 71 7.85 -2.03 -0.79
N TYR A 72 7.11 -2.42 -1.82
CA TYR A 72 7.31 -1.85 -3.15
C TYR A 72 6.97 -0.37 -3.21
N SER A 73 5.92 0.06 -2.49
CA SER A 73 5.55 1.47 -2.44
C SER A 73 6.63 2.31 -1.75
N LEU A 74 7.16 1.83 -0.63
CA LEU A 74 8.27 2.48 0.07
C LEU A 74 9.54 2.51 -0.79
N ARG A 75 9.81 1.42 -1.50
CA ARG A 75 10.95 1.34 -2.42
C ARG A 75 10.85 2.42 -3.50
N LEU A 76 9.68 2.59 -4.10
CA LEU A 76 9.48 3.61 -5.13
C LEU A 76 9.67 5.01 -4.55
N CYS A 77 9.13 5.29 -3.36
CA CYS A 77 9.35 6.57 -2.68
C CYS A 77 10.84 6.85 -2.51
N SER A 78 11.59 5.85 -2.06
CA SER A 78 13.04 5.99 -1.84
C SER A 78 13.78 6.30 -3.14
N LEU A 79 13.45 5.61 -4.23
CA LEU A 79 14.07 5.84 -5.53
C LEU A 79 13.75 7.23 -6.08
N LEU A 80 12.56 7.75 -5.77
CA LEU A 80 12.16 9.11 -6.17
C LEU A 80 12.70 10.20 -5.23
N GLY A 81 13.39 9.81 -4.17
CA GLY A 81 13.90 10.76 -3.17
C GLY A 81 12.79 11.44 -2.38
N ARG A 82 11.68 10.77 -2.14
CA ARG A 82 10.52 11.33 -1.44
C ARG A 82 10.28 10.61 -0.12
N ASP A 83 9.85 11.38 0.88
CA ASP A 83 9.48 10.84 2.18
C ASP A 83 8.04 10.32 2.11
N PRO A 84 7.81 9.02 2.40
CA PRO A 84 6.47 8.44 2.32
C PRO A 84 5.47 9.09 3.27
N ILE A 85 5.91 9.52 4.46
CA ILE A 85 5.03 10.18 5.43
C ILE A 85 4.56 11.53 4.90
N GLU A 86 5.49 12.32 4.35
CA GLU A 86 5.15 13.63 3.78
C GLU A 86 4.16 13.51 2.62
N ILE A 87 4.40 12.58 1.69
CA ILE A 87 3.49 12.44 0.55
C ILE A 87 2.11 11.94 0.96
N MET A 88 2.04 11.07 1.98
CA MET A 88 0.76 10.63 2.52
C MET A 88 0.01 11.76 3.21
N ARG A 89 0.68 12.57 4.03
CA ARG A 89 0.06 13.72 4.69
C ARG A 89 -0.47 14.72 3.67
N ALA A 90 0.32 15.03 2.65
CA ALA A 90 -0.09 15.93 1.57
C ALA A 90 -1.34 15.40 0.86
N LYS A 91 -1.39 14.09 0.62
CA LYS A 91 -2.54 13.46 -0.04
C LYS A 91 -3.78 13.47 0.85
N LEU A 92 -3.61 13.23 2.16
CA LEU A 92 -4.72 13.31 3.12
C LEU A 92 -5.35 14.72 3.15
N GLU A 93 -4.52 15.75 3.08
CA GLU A 93 -5.02 17.13 3.01
C GLU A 93 -5.85 17.37 1.75
N LYS A 94 -5.37 16.91 0.59
CA LYS A 94 -6.12 16.99 -0.67
C LYS A 94 -7.43 16.21 -0.60
N ASN A 95 -7.40 15.05 0.02
CA ASN A 95 -8.60 14.23 0.18
C ASN A 95 -9.61 14.90 1.12
N ALA A 96 -9.14 15.57 2.17
CA ALA A 96 -10.00 16.33 3.07
C ALA A 96 -10.72 17.47 2.35
N GLU A 97 -10.05 18.11 1.38
CA GLU A 97 -10.67 19.13 0.53
C GLU A 97 -11.75 18.55 -0.40
N LYS A 98 -11.47 17.36 -0.98
CA LYS A 98 -12.42 16.67 -1.88
C LYS A 98 -13.59 16.07 -1.13
N TYR A 99 -13.39 15.65 0.11
CA TYR A 99 -14.37 14.97 0.94
C TYR A 99 -14.59 15.72 2.26
N PRO A 100 -15.18 16.95 2.22
CA PRO A 100 -15.46 17.66 3.46
C PRO A 100 -16.43 16.87 4.33
N VAL A 101 -16.22 16.90 5.65
CA VAL A 101 -17.01 16.11 6.61
C VAL A 101 -18.51 16.35 6.44
N SER A 102 -18.92 17.59 6.21
CA SER A 102 -20.34 17.97 6.05
C SER A 102 -21.02 17.24 4.89
N GLU A 103 -20.29 16.89 3.83
CA GLU A 103 -20.83 16.26 2.63
C GLU A 103 -20.54 14.76 2.57
N SER A 104 -19.46 14.31 3.22
CA SER A 104 -18.94 12.96 3.07
C SER A 104 -19.30 12.02 4.21
N LYS A 105 -19.68 12.55 5.36
CA LYS A 105 -19.98 11.74 6.54
C LYS A 105 -21.10 10.73 6.25
N GLY A 106 -20.81 9.45 6.43
CA GLY A 106 -21.77 8.38 6.21
C GLY A 106 -22.01 8.02 4.74
N SER A 107 -21.19 8.54 3.80
CA SER A 107 -21.31 8.27 2.38
C SER A 107 -20.00 7.75 1.79
N ALA A 108 -20.10 6.76 0.91
CA ALA A 108 -18.96 6.25 0.15
C ALA A 108 -18.93 6.77 -1.30
N LYS A 109 -19.71 7.80 -1.59
CA LYS A 109 -19.77 8.39 -2.93
C LYS A 109 -18.44 9.05 -3.29
N LYS A 110 -18.07 8.99 -4.57
CA LYS A 110 -16.92 9.68 -5.09
C LYS A 110 -17.14 11.21 -4.96
N TYR A 111 -16.06 11.97 -4.75
CA TYR A 111 -16.15 13.42 -4.57
C TYR A 111 -16.92 14.15 -5.67
N SER A 112 -16.83 13.64 -6.91
CA SER A 112 -17.57 14.22 -8.05
C SER A 112 -19.07 14.03 -7.98
N ASP A 113 -19.55 13.14 -7.08
CA ASP A 113 -20.97 12.83 -6.90
C ASP A 113 -21.55 13.42 -5.61
N LEU A 114 -20.74 14.17 -4.88
CA LEU A 114 -21.17 14.82 -3.63
C LEU A 114 -21.90 16.14 -3.88
#